data_a0b4258bbba2c32bba154adb48a0da5c
#
_entry.id   a0b4258bbba2c32bba154adb48a0da5c
#
_cell.length_a   1.000
_cell.length_b   1.000
_cell.length_c   1.000
_cell.angle_alpha   90.00
_cell.angle_beta   90.00
_cell.angle_gamma   90.00
#
_symmetry.space_group_name_H-M   'P 1'
#
loop_
_entity.id
_entity.type
_entity.pdbx_description
1 polymer ?
#
loop_
_entity_poly.entity_id
_entity_poly.type
_entity_poly.pdbx_seq_one_letter_code
_entity_poly.pdbx_strand_id
1 'polypeptide(L)'
;MANIDEFVSNNFDFFRRSLEELITKKGVSSTGEGIQDTVDYVQSLFMNLLNTETKILKTNGNPAIYASMPGESSFTVLFYGHYDVMSPEPVDKWNSDPFKLTEKDSKFYVRGIGDNKGQLIAQILGMYSYLKLHKKFPFNIKFLVEGEEEQGSVHLPNVVKEYGDTLLDTDLVVVVDGSIHESGRPVLRLGNRGLICFEIKVKVSDFDNHSGNAGNIIKNPVILLNKIINKLYSFDKDCITIPHFYDGVIKPTELQKKWIDAIPYDKSSVEKRFGVSRIKFNKRQYYDLLMFNPTFNISGIYSGYSGEGTKNIIPSEAVAKFDIRLVRKQNPVEIMSNIKKVVQEFSPFATIREFVSYPPTMTDSNSPYIQTAIKALEAASDKKAIVEPVMAGTVPNYVWTDILKKPTLTIPYANSDQNNHAPNENMNKCVFINGIKSSYYLIKEFGKDF
;
A
#
# COMPACT_ATOMS: atom_id res chain seq x y z
N MET A 1 -2.74 -38.74 -0.12
CA MET A 1 -2.03 -37.52 0.37
C MET A 1 -3.08 -36.66 0.98
N ALA A 2 -2.89 -36.17 2.21
CA ALA A 2 -3.86 -35.29 2.86
C ALA A 2 -4.01 -34.02 2.01
N ASN A 3 -5.27 -33.62 1.78
CA ASN A 3 -5.61 -32.42 0.98
C ASN A 3 -5.46 -31.19 1.89
N ILE A 4 -5.01 -30.07 1.34
CA ILE A 4 -4.88 -28.79 2.08
C ILE A 4 -6.23 -28.34 2.67
N ASP A 5 -7.34 -28.60 1.98
CA ASP A 5 -8.68 -28.24 2.46
C ASP A 5 -9.05 -29.01 3.73
N GLU A 6 -8.79 -30.30 3.75
CA GLU A 6 -8.99 -31.14 4.94
C GLU A 6 -8.04 -30.72 6.08
N PHE A 7 -6.77 -30.43 5.76
CA PHE A 7 -5.81 -29.99 6.76
C PHE A 7 -6.23 -28.66 7.41
N VAL A 8 -6.61 -27.67 6.60
CA VAL A 8 -7.07 -26.36 7.10
C VAL A 8 -8.35 -26.52 7.92
N SER A 9 -9.31 -27.31 7.45
CA SER A 9 -10.56 -27.57 8.18
C SER A 9 -10.30 -28.20 9.55
N ASN A 10 -9.45 -29.21 9.61
CA ASN A 10 -9.15 -29.95 10.86
C ASN A 10 -8.32 -29.11 11.84
N ASN A 11 -7.61 -28.08 11.38
CA ASN A 11 -6.77 -27.23 12.21
C ASN A 11 -7.33 -25.81 12.38
N PHE A 12 -8.58 -25.53 11.96
CA PHE A 12 -9.11 -24.18 11.93
C PHE A 12 -9.16 -23.51 13.31
N ASP A 13 -9.53 -24.25 14.36
CA ASP A 13 -9.57 -23.73 15.73
C ASP A 13 -8.17 -23.36 16.25
N PHE A 14 -7.15 -24.09 15.85
CA PHE A 14 -5.76 -23.74 16.14
C PHE A 14 -5.34 -22.47 15.40
N PHE A 15 -5.67 -22.36 14.11
CA PHE A 15 -5.36 -21.18 13.30
C PHE A 15 -6.06 -19.92 13.81
N ARG A 16 -7.33 -20.06 14.18
CA ARG A 16 -8.11 -18.98 14.77
C ARG A 16 -7.49 -18.51 16.11
N ARG A 17 -7.07 -19.42 16.98
CA ARG A 17 -6.40 -19.06 18.25
C ARG A 17 -5.08 -18.34 18.00
N SER A 18 -4.26 -18.80 17.09
CA SER A 18 -3.00 -18.14 16.73
C SER A 18 -3.22 -16.71 16.22
N LEU A 19 -4.28 -16.50 15.43
CA LEU A 19 -4.70 -15.17 14.99
C LEU A 19 -5.14 -14.30 16.18
N GLU A 20 -6.00 -14.83 17.05
CA GLU A 20 -6.51 -14.11 18.23
C GLU A 20 -5.37 -13.66 19.15
N GLU A 21 -4.39 -14.52 19.40
CA GLU A 21 -3.21 -14.20 20.20
C GLU A 21 -2.36 -13.09 19.54
N LEU A 22 -2.13 -13.12 18.22
CA LEU A 22 -1.40 -12.07 17.51
C LEU A 22 -2.12 -10.71 17.62
N ILE A 23 -3.43 -10.70 17.49
CA ILE A 23 -4.24 -9.48 17.56
C ILE A 23 -4.18 -8.83 18.95
N THR A 24 -4.21 -9.63 20.05
CA THR A 24 -4.16 -9.09 21.41
C THR A 24 -2.87 -8.35 21.73
N LYS A 25 -1.80 -8.52 20.93
CA LYS A 25 -0.52 -7.83 21.13
C LYS A 25 -0.55 -6.36 20.69
N LYS A 26 -1.68 -5.88 20.14
CA LYS A 26 -1.89 -4.53 19.62
C LYS A 26 -0.91 -4.16 18.49
N GLY A 27 0.29 -3.64 18.79
CA GLY A 27 1.30 -3.26 17.79
C GLY A 27 0.94 -1.96 17.08
N VAL A 28 0.45 -0.96 17.82
CA VAL A 28 0.04 0.33 17.24
C VAL A 28 1.27 1.14 16.83
N SER A 29 1.42 1.37 15.53
CA SER A 29 2.60 1.98 14.93
C SER A 29 2.90 3.38 15.48
N SER A 30 1.88 4.24 15.56
CA SER A 30 2.03 5.66 15.94
C SER A 30 2.34 5.91 17.41
N THR A 31 1.96 4.98 18.31
CA THR A 31 2.16 5.12 19.77
C THR A 31 3.23 4.20 20.32
N GLY A 32 3.63 3.17 19.58
CA GLY A 32 4.51 2.11 20.05
C GLY A 32 3.83 1.10 20.98
N GLU A 33 2.51 1.23 21.23
CA GLU A 33 1.78 0.34 22.14
C GLU A 33 1.77 -1.10 21.62
N GLY A 34 2.32 -2.03 22.41
CA GLY A 34 2.34 -3.46 22.10
C GLY A 34 3.29 -3.87 20.96
N ILE A 35 4.19 -3.01 20.51
CA ILE A 35 5.18 -3.32 19.47
C ILE A 35 6.07 -4.48 19.89
N GLN A 36 6.71 -4.41 21.08
CA GLN A 36 7.61 -5.47 21.53
C GLN A 36 6.87 -6.79 21.74
N ASP A 37 5.70 -6.77 22.36
CA ASP A 37 4.89 -7.98 22.54
C ASP A 37 4.50 -8.62 21.20
N THR A 38 4.25 -7.79 20.17
CA THR A 38 3.95 -8.28 18.83
C THR A 38 5.20 -8.90 18.19
N VAL A 39 6.36 -8.27 18.31
CA VAL A 39 7.65 -8.80 17.82
C VAL A 39 7.92 -10.17 18.46
N ASP A 40 7.83 -10.26 19.79
CA ASP A 40 8.11 -11.49 20.52
C ASP A 40 7.15 -12.62 20.11
N TYR A 41 5.87 -12.30 19.92
CA TYR A 41 4.90 -13.28 19.46
C TYR A 41 5.15 -13.73 18.02
N VAL A 42 5.45 -12.81 17.10
CA VAL A 42 5.78 -13.17 15.70
C VAL A 42 7.03 -14.05 15.66
N GLN A 43 8.08 -13.74 16.45
CA GLN A 43 9.25 -14.62 16.59
C GLN A 43 8.87 -16.01 17.09
N SER A 44 7.98 -16.08 18.09
CA SER A 44 7.51 -17.36 18.62
C SER A 44 6.75 -18.19 17.57
N LEU A 45 6.00 -17.55 16.67
CA LEU A 45 5.33 -18.23 15.55
C LEU A 45 6.35 -18.87 14.60
N PHE A 46 7.40 -18.17 14.21
CA PHE A 46 8.46 -18.74 13.38
C PHE A 46 9.15 -19.92 14.05
N MET A 47 9.50 -19.80 15.34
CA MET A 47 10.14 -20.88 16.09
C MET A 47 9.21 -22.08 16.25
N ASN A 48 7.99 -21.88 16.73
CA ASN A 48 7.10 -22.98 17.12
C ASN A 48 6.43 -23.66 15.91
N LEU A 49 6.12 -22.92 14.85
CA LEU A 49 5.42 -23.45 13.68
C LEU A 49 6.35 -23.87 12.57
N LEU A 50 7.40 -23.09 12.33
CA LEU A 50 8.31 -23.30 11.19
C LEU A 50 9.69 -23.82 11.61
N ASN A 51 9.93 -24.01 12.92
CA ASN A 51 11.21 -24.43 13.51
C ASN A 51 12.39 -23.55 13.00
N THR A 52 12.18 -22.24 12.98
CA THR A 52 13.09 -21.26 12.41
C THR A 52 13.39 -20.14 13.39
N GLU A 53 14.68 -19.93 13.64
CA GLU A 53 15.15 -18.75 14.39
C GLU A 53 14.99 -17.49 13.56
N THR A 54 14.71 -16.38 14.22
CA THR A 54 14.57 -15.08 13.60
C THR A 54 15.67 -14.14 14.02
N LYS A 55 16.00 -13.18 13.15
CA LYS A 55 16.92 -12.09 13.45
C LYS A 55 16.15 -10.78 13.54
N ILE A 56 16.33 -10.04 14.62
CA ILE A 56 15.80 -8.68 14.75
C ILE A 56 16.72 -7.73 13.99
N LEU A 57 16.15 -7.02 13.03
CA LEU A 57 16.81 -5.97 12.28
C LEU A 57 16.44 -4.64 12.93
N LYS A 58 17.40 -4.04 13.64
CA LYS A 58 17.20 -2.78 14.36
C LYS A 58 17.04 -1.64 13.38
N THR A 59 16.12 -0.72 13.68
CA THR A 59 15.90 0.54 12.98
C THR A 59 15.95 1.69 13.99
N ASN A 60 15.85 2.92 13.53
CA ASN A 60 15.63 4.08 14.41
C ASN A 60 14.17 4.21 14.88
N GLY A 61 13.29 3.35 14.40
CA GLY A 61 11.89 3.23 14.81
C GLY A 61 11.58 1.80 15.27
N ASN A 62 10.46 1.25 14.78
CA ASN A 62 10.08 -0.12 15.13
C ASN A 62 10.96 -1.14 14.39
N PRO A 63 11.42 -2.22 15.05
CA PRO A 63 12.32 -3.18 14.44
C PRO A 63 11.64 -4.01 13.35
N ALA A 64 12.43 -4.48 12.38
CA ALA A 64 11.97 -5.51 11.45
C ALA A 64 12.43 -6.91 11.91
N ILE A 65 11.70 -7.94 11.51
CA ILE A 65 11.97 -9.35 11.82
C ILE A 65 12.37 -10.05 10.53
N TYR A 66 13.48 -10.72 10.52
CA TYR A 66 13.96 -11.53 9.40
C TYR A 66 14.01 -13.01 9.77
N ALA A 67 13.55 -13.86 8.87
CA ALA A 67 13.69 -15.32 8.97
C ALA A 67 14.18 -15.89 7.63
N SER A 68 14.91 -17.03 7.70
CA SER A 68 15.39 -17.75 6.52
C SER A 68 15.21 -19.25 6.73
N MET A 69 14.56 -19.89 5.78
CA MET A 69 14.24 -21.32 5.79
C MET A 69 14.81 -21.95 4.53
N PRO A 70 15.81 -22.85 4.66
CA PRO A 70 16.40 -23.51 3.51
C PRO A 70 15.41 -24.47 2.85
N GLY A 71 15.48 -24.56 1.54
CA GLY A 71 14.72 -25.49 0.71
C GLY A 71 15.60 -26.45 -0.08
N GLU A 72 14.99 -27.19 -0.99
CA GLU A 72 15.66 -28.23 -1.79
C GLU A 72 16.35 -27.68 -3.04
N SER A 73 15.92 -26.51 -3.55
CA SER A 73 16.56 -25.84 -4.69
C SER A 73 17.19 -24.52 -4.28
N SER A 74 18.02 -23.95 -5.15
CA SER A 74 18.63 -22.63 -4.96
C SER A 74 17.70 -21.45 -5.19
N PHE A 75 16.53 -21.69 -5.80
CA PHE A 75 15.51 -20.65 -5.99
C PHE A 75 15.10 -20.07 -4.64
N THR A 76 15.01 -18.75 -4.53
CA THR A 76 14.76 -18.07 -3.25
C THR A 76 13.63 -17.06 -3.38
N VAL A 77 12.58 -17.23 -2.59
CA VAL A 77 11.46 -16.28 -2.51
C VAL A 77 11.48 -15.56 -1.17
N LEU A 78 11.47 -14.22 -1.22
CA LEU A 78 11.28 -13.36 -0.06
C LEU A 78 9.80 -13.03 0.10
N PHE A 79 9.19 -13.46 1.20
CA PHE A 79 7.85 -13.04 1.60
C PHE A 79 7.94 -11.81 2.50
N TYR A 80 7.01 -10.89 2.29
CA TYR A 80 6.93 -9.66 3.05
C TYR A 80 5.50 -9.45 3.61
N GLY A 81 5.45 -8.89 4.80
CA GLY A 81 4.27 -8.38 5.47
C GLY A 81 4.65 -7.43 6.60
N HIS A 82 3.67 -6.83 7.27
CA HIS A 82 3.92 -5.97 8.42
C HIS A 82 3.11 -6.38 9.65
N TYR A 83 3.66 -6.10 10.83
CA TYR A 83 3.03 -6.47 12.10
C TYR A 83 2.38 -5.29 12.82
N ASP A 84 2.72 -4.05 12.42
CA ASP A 84 2.12 -2.85 12.98
C ASP A 84 0.72 -2.60 12.44
N VAL A 85 -0.04 -1.81 13.16
CA VAL A 85 -1.42 -1.45 12.81
C VAL A 85 -1.67 0.05 13.06
N MET A 86 -2.65 0.60 12.36
CA MET A 86 -3.16 1.95 12.63
C MET A 86 -3.79 2.06 14.02
N SER A 87 -3.79 3.29 14.59
CA SER A 87 -4.57 3.61 15.79
C SER A 87 -6.03 3.17 15.63
N PRO A 88 -6.67 2.64 16.68
CA PRO A 88 -8.08 2.25 16.63
C PRO A 88 -9.04 3.44 16.67
N GLU A 89 -8.53 4.65 16.89
CA GLU A 89 -9.36 5.86 17.02
C GLU A 89 -10.21 6.16 15.76
N PRO A 90 -11.44 6.64 15.92
CA PRO A 90 -12.16 6.88 17.19
C PRO A 90 -12.80 5.59 17.75
N VAL A 91 -12.44 5.23 18.99
CA VAL A 91 -12.85 3.96 19.62
C VAL A 91 -14.37 3.86 19.84
N ASP A 92 -15.05 4.98 20.07
CA ASP A 92 -16.51 5.06 20.29
C ASP A 92 -17.34 4.64 19.05
N LYS A 93 -16.73 4.55 17.87
CA LYS A 93 -17.37 4.09 16.63
C LYS A 93 -17.20 2.59 16.35
N TRP A 94 -16.51 1.87 17.23
CA TRP A 94 -16.40 0.43 17.11
C TRP A 94 -17.61 -0.26 17.76
N ASN A 95 -18.12 -1.30 17.09
CA ASN A 95 -19.21 -2.13 17.62
C ASN A 95 -18.74 -3.17 18.66
N SER A 96 -17.42 -3.36 18.77
CA SER A 96 -16.74 -4.27 19.71
C SER A 96 -15.38 -3.70 20.08
N ASP A 97 -14.72 -4.26 21.10
CA ASP A 97 -13.35 -3.87 21.44
C ASP A 97 -12.43 -4.03 20.21
N PRO A 98 -11.71 -2.96 19.78
CA PRO A 98 -10.87 -3.00 18.59
C PRO A 98 -9.70 -3.98 18.67
N PHE A 99 -9.33 -4.49 19.84
CA PHE A 99 -8.26 -5.48 20.01
C PHE A 99 -8.72 -6.82 20.55
N LYS A 100 -10.03 -7.08 20.51
CA LYS A 100 -10.64 -8.38 20.85
C LYS A 100 -11.29 -8.98 19.64
N LEU A 101 -10.78 -10.13 19.17
CA LEU A 101 -11.34 -10.83 18.02
C LEU A 101 -12.81 -11.15 18.23
N THR A 102 -13.67 -10.48 17.47
CA THR A 102 -15.13 -10.68 17.50
C THR A 102 -15.57 -11.33 16.20
N GLU A 103 -16.28 -12.45 16.31
CA GLU A 103 -16.84 -13.15 15.16
C GLU A 103 -18.33 -12.84 15.03
N LYS A 104 -18.75 -12.36 13.85
CA LYS A 104 -20.15 -12.11 13.51
C LYS A 104 -20.35 -12.26 11.99
N ASP A 105 -21.46 -12.89 11.60
CA ASP A 105 -21.87 -13.03 10.18
C ASP A 105 -20.75 -13.58 9.27
N SER A 106 -20.02 -14.61 9.76
CA SER A 106 -18.87 -15.23 9.07
C SER A 106 -17.70 -14.27 8.79
N LYS A 107 -17.61 -13.18 9.53
CA LYS A 107 -16.50 -12.23 9.53
C LYS A 107 -15.83 -12.15 10.90
N PHE A 108 -14.55 -11.87 10.88
CA PHE A 108 -13.76 -11.42 12.02
C PHE A 108 -13.73 -9.89 12.04
N TYR A 109 -13.96 -9.28 13.19
CA TYR A 109 -13.90 -7.83 13.41
C TYR A 109 -12.85 -7.54 14.46
N VAL A 110 -11.81 -6.84 14.08
CA VAL A 110 -10.73 -6.40 14.98
C VAL A 110 -9.72 -5.55 14.18
N ARG A 111 -9.01 -4.63 14.82
CA ARG A 111 -7.93 -3.84 14.19
C ARG A 111 -6.77 -4.74 13.78
N GLY A 112 -6.27 -4.56 12.55
CA GLY A 112 -5.17 -5.32 11.99
C GLY A 112 -5.58 -6.65 11.35
N ILE A 113 -6.86 -6.99 11.33
CA ILE A 113 -7.31 -8.25 10.73
C ILE A 113 -7.18 -8.23 9.20
N GLY A 114 -7.48 -7.11 8.58
CA GLY A 114 -7.29 -6.87 7.15
C GLY A 114 -5.91 -6.29 6.83
N ASP A 115 -5.40 -5.42 7.72
CA ASP A 115 -4.21 -4.60 7.53
C ASP A 115 -3.31 -4.59 8.76
N ASN A 116 -2.32 -5.46 8.88
CA ASN A 116 -1.96 -6.57 8.00
C ASN A 116 -1.86 -7.91 8.79
N LYS A 117 -2.04 -7.93 10.13
CA LYS A 117 -1.81 -9.09 11.00
C LYS A 117 -2.55 -10.34 10.56
N GLY A 118 -3.80 -10.20 10.06
CA GLY A 118 -4.54 -11.34 9.55
C GLY A 118 -3.92 -11.92 8.27
N GLN A 119 -3.41 -11.08 7.39
CA GLN A 119 -2.70 -11.50 6.18
C GLN A 119 -1.33 -12.08 6.53
N LEU A 120 -0.60 -11.47 7.46
CA LEU A 120 0.71 -11.94 7.93
C LEU A 120 0.61 -13.34 8.53
N ILE A 121 -0.34 -13.57 9.45
CA ILE A 121 -0.48 -14.89 10.05
C ILE A 121 -0.97 -15.93 9.03
N ALA A 122 -1.81 -15.55 8.06
CA ALA A 122 -2.23 -16.45 7.00
C ALA A 122 -1.03 -16.94 6.15
N GLN A 123 -0.02 -16.07 5.91
CA GLN A 123 1.23 -16.49 5.28
C GLN A 123 1.96 -17.56 6.10
N ILE A 124 2.17 -17.29 7.39
CA ILE A 124 2.90 -18.21 8.31
C ILE A 124 2.15 -19.54 8.43
N LEU A 125 0.82 -19.52 8.55
CA LEU A 125 -0.01 -20.72 8.65
C LEU A 125 -0.05 -21.52 7.33
N GLY A 126 0.03 -20.84 6.19
CA GLY A 126 0.17 -21.51 4.87
C GLY A 126 1.51 -22.24 4.74
N MET A 127 2.61 -21.60 5.17
CA MET A 127 3.94 -22.23 5.24
C MET A 127 3.95 -23.42 6.21
N TYR A 128 3.37 -23.25 7.41
CA TYR A 128 3.19 -24.34 8.36
C TYR A 128 2.41 -25.51 7.77
N SER A 129 1.31 -25.24 7.08
CA SER A 129 0.50 -26.27 6.44
C SER A 129 1.31 -27.01 5.37
N TYR A 130 2.12 -26.29 4.61
CA TYR A 130 3.01 -26.91 3.62
C TYR A 130 4.03 -27.86 4.27
N LEU A 131 4.73 -27.41 5.32
CA LEU A 131 5.70 -28.24 6.06
C LEU A 131 5.06 -29.49 6.68
N LYS A 132 3.86 -29.37 7.22
CA LYS A 132 3.14 -30.52 7.81
C LYS A 132 2.77 -31.58 6.76
N LEU A 133 2.43 -31.14 5.54
CA LEU A 133 2.01 -32.03 4.46
C LEU A 133 3.18 -32.57 3.62
N HIS A 134 4.30 -31.79 3.50
CA HIS A 134 5.42 -32.12 2.60
C HIS A 134 6.76 -32.25 3.30
N LYS A 135 6.88 -31.85 4.58
CA LYS A 135 8.05 -31.95 5.45
C LYS A 135 9.21 -31.01 5.15
N LYS A 136 9.40 -30.58 3.89
CA LYS A 136 10.47 -29.66 3.46
C LYS A 136 9.92 -28.64 2.48
N PHE A 137 10.52 -27.47 2.44
CA PHE A 137 10.26 -26.50 1.39
C PHE A 137 10.99 -26.91 0.09
N PRO A 138 10.38 -26.70 -1.09
CA PRO A 138 11.00 -27.05 -2.37
C PRO A 138 12.08 -26.05 -2.79
N PHE A 139 12.10 -24.86 -2.22
CA PHE A 139 13.04 -23.79 -2.47
C PHE A 139 13.28 -22.97 -1.18
N ASN A 140 14.29 -22.10 -1.20
CA ASN A 140 14.60 -21.26 -0.05
C ASN A 140 13.53 -20.20 0.17
N ILE A 141 13.04 -20.07 1.39
CA ILE A 141 12.09 -19.04 1.79
C ILE A 141 12.77 -18.07 2.73
N LYS A 142 12.72 -16.79 2.39
CA LYS A 142 13.03 -15.68 3.29
C LYS A 142 11.76 -14.98 3.69
N PHE A 143 11.73 -14.42 4.87
CA PHE A 143 10.60 -13.64 5.35
C PHE A 143 11.12 -12.35 5.99
N LEU A 144 10.57 -11.23 5.59
CA LEU A 144 10.80 -9.94 6.22
C LEU A 144 9.47 -9.37 6.70
N VAL A 145 9.38 -9.13 8.01
CA VAL A 145 8.20 -8.52 8.63
C VAL A 145 8.61 -7.18 9.20
N GLU A 146 8.02 -6.09 8.72
CA GLU A 146 8.30 -4.76 9.24
C GLU A 146 7.27 -4.28 10.28
N GLY A 147 7.60 -3.19 10.98
CA GLY A 147 6.76 -2.61 12.03
C GLY A 147 6.46 -1.13 11.85
N GLU A 148 6.59 -0.59 10.64
CA GLU A 148 6.39 0.82 10.33
C GLU A 148 5.65 1.06 9.00
N GLU A 149 4.97 0.03 8.46
CA GLU A 149 4.25 0.20 7.18
C GLU A 149 3.20 1.30 7.30
N GLU A 150 2.46 1.32 8.38
CA GLU A 150 1.40 2.29 8.68
C GLU A 150 1.91 3.74 8.89
N GLN A 151 3.22 3.91 9.00
CA GLN A 151 3.89 5.22 9.01
C GLN A 151 4.62 5.51 7.69
N GLY A 152 4.41 4.69 6.65
CA GLY A 152 5.01 4.82 5.33
C GLY A 152 6.38 4.15 5.20
N SER A 153 6.67 3.11 5.97
CA SER A 153 7.91 2.30 5.86
C SER A 153 9.20 3.14 5.90
N VAL A 154 9.26 4.12 6.81
CA VAL A 154 10.30 5.16 6.84
C VAL A 154 11.71 4.57 6.87
N HIS A 155 11.91 3.48 7.62
CA HIS A 155 13.23 2.86 7.79
C HIS A 155 13.46 1.61 6.91
N LEU A 156 12.42 1.07 6.25
CA LEU A 156 12.54 -0.12 5.40
C LEU A 156 13.61 0.03 4.29
N PRO A 157 13.74 1.19 3.60
CA PRO A 157 14.81 1.38 2.62
C PRO A 157 16.21 1.24 3.21
N ASN A 158 16.40 1.68 4.45
CA ASN A 158 17.69 1.56 5.14
C ASN A 158 17.95 0.12 5.58
N VAL A 159 16.93 -0.59 6.09
CA VAL A 159 17.01 -2.01 6.41
C VAL A 159 17.48 -2.81 5.19
N VAL A 160 16.83 -2.62 4.04
CA VAL A 160 17.18 -3.36 2.82
C VAL A 160 18.58 -3.00 2.31
N LYS A 161 19.03 -1.76 2.45
CA LYS A 161 20.41 -1.37 2.10
C LYS A 161 21.45 -1.97 3.04
N GLU A 162 21.20 -1.93 4.37
CA GLU A 162 22.13 -2.42 5.38
C GLU A 162 22.25 -3.94 5.37
N TYR A 163 21.14 -4.63 5.17
CA TYR A 163 21.09 -6.09 5.14
C TYR A 163 21.03 -6.65 3.71
N GLY A 164 21.40 -5.83 2.71
CA GLY A 164 21.34 -6.18 1.29
C GLY A 164 22.04 -7.50 0.97
N ASP A 165 23.24 -7.75 1.50
CA ASP A 165 23.98 -8.99 1.28
C ASP A 165 23.19 -10.24 1.69
N THR A 166 22.38 -10.14 2.76
CA THR A 166 21.49 -11.22 3.21
C THR A 166 20.28 -11.42 2.29
N LEU A 167 19.89 -10.39 1.53
CA LEU A 167 18.70 -10.38 0.68
C LEU A 167 19.02 -10.53 -0.82
N LEU A 168 20.27 -10.35 -1.23
CA LEU A 168 20.68 -10.31 -2.65
C LEU A 168 20.42 -11.61 -3.42
N ASP A 169 20.49 -12.77 -2.77
CA ASP A 169 20.20 -14.08 -3.38
C ASP A 169 18.69 -14.37 -3.56
N THR A 170 17.82 -13.40 -3.22
CA THR A 170 16.39 -13.49 -3.51
C THR A 170 16.14 -13.40 -5.03
N ASP A 171 15.30 -14.28 -5.56
CA ASP A 171 14.91 -14.28 -6.98
C ASP A 171 13.58 -13.55 -7.21
N LEU A 172 12.67 -13.65 -6.24
CA LEU A 172 11.33 -13.08 -6.26
C LEU A 172 10.93 -12.54 -4.90
N VAL A 173 10.28 -11.37 -4.87
CA VAL A 173 9.61 -10.84 -3.67
C VAL A 173 8.10 -10.99 -3.81
N VAL A 174 7.45 -11.55 -2.79
CA VAL A 174 6.00 -11.64 -2.65
C VAL A 174 5.55 -10.76 -1.51
N VAL A 175 4.91 -9.66 -1.84
CA VAL A 175 4.31 -8.73 -0.88
C VAL A 175 2.87 -9.15 -0.64
N VAL A 176 2.49 -9.41 0.62
CA VAL A 176 1.12 -9.78 0.96
C VAL A 176 0.48 -8.62 1.71
N ASP A 177 -0.24 -7.81 0.95
CA ASP A 177 -0.89 -6.62 1.46
C ASP A 177 -2.03 -6.13 0.55
N GLY A 178 -2.97 -5.36 1.13
CA GLY A 178 -4.15 -4.81 0.46
C GLY A 178 -5.32 -5.78 0.39
N SER A 179 -6.24 -5.55 -0.55
CA SER A 179 -7.49 -6.31 -0.67
C SER A 179 -7.68 -6.99 -2.03
N ILE A 180 -8.37 -8.13 -2.02
CA ILE A 180 -8.85 -8.81 -3.23
C ILE A 180 -9.93 -7.95 -3.93
N HIS A 181 -10.30 -8.33 -5.13
CA HIS A 181 -11.34 -7.63 -5.88
C HIS A 181 -12.73 -7.79 -5.22
N GLU A 182 -13.61 -6.78 -5.39
CA GLU A 182 -14.98 -6.78 -4.84
C GLU A 182 -15.84 -7.97 -5.31
N SER A 183 -15.52 -8.57 -6.46
CA SER A 183 -16.14 -9.82 -6.92
C SER A 183 -15.72 -11.07 -6.12
N GLY A 184 -14.85 -10.92 -5.12
CA GLY A 184 -14.26 -11.99 -4.35
C GLY A 184 -13.25 -12.84 -5.13
N ARG A 185 -12.77 -12.36 -6.29
CA ARG A 185 -11.68 -13.00 -7.06
C ARG A 185 -10.33 -12.57 -6.49
N PRO A 186 -9.35 -13.51 -6.42
CA PRO A 186 -8.00 -13.16 -6.00
C PRO A 186 -7.34 -12.21 -7.01
N VAL A 187 -6.45 -11.37 -6.52
CA VAL A 187 -5.75 -10.35 -7.31
C VAL A 187 -4.25 -10.58 -7.26
N LEU A 188 -3.61 -10.44 -8.40
CA LEU A 188 -2.16 -10.35 -8.56
C LEU A 188 -1.81 -8.96 -9.09
N ARG A 189 -1.04 -8.19 -8.33
CA ARG A 189 -0.57 -6.85 -8.72
C ARG A 189 0.89 -6.89 -9.09
N LEU A 190 1.24 -6.26 -10.22
CA LEU A 190 2.62 -6.26 -10.74
C LEU A 190 3.40 -5.01 -10.32
N GLY A 191 2.74 -4.00 -9.80
CA GLY A 191 3.35 -2.76 -9.34
C GLY A 191 2.32 -1.77 -8.81
N ASN A 192 2.76 -0.57 -8.50
CA ASN A 192 1.93 0.49 -7.95
C ASN A 192 2.32 1.86 -8.52
N ARG A 193 1.39 2.82 -8.44
CA ARG A 193 1.70 4.22 -8.74
C ARG A 193 2.66 4.79 -7.70
N GLY A 194 3.50 5.73 -8.14
CA GLY A 194 4.30 6.56 -7.24
C GLY A 194 3.45 7.64 -6.58
N LEU A 195 4.05 8.36 -5.65
CA LEU A 195 3.40 9.43 -4.88
C LEU A 195 4.39 10.54 -4.57
N ILE A 196 3.99 11.79 -4.81
CA ILE A 196 4.64 12.97 -4.24
C ILE A 196 3.59 13.71 -3.42
N CYS A 197 3.89 13.99 -2.15
CA CYS A 197 3.08 14.88 -1.31
C CYS A 197 3.90 16.08 -0.91
N PHE A 198 3.36 17.27 -1.12
CA PHE A 198 4.05 18.52 -0.78
C PHE A 198 3.08 19.64 -0.44
N GLU A 199 3.60 20.70 0.14
CA GLU A 199 2.89 21.92 0.47
C GLU A 199 3.58 23.12 -0.18
N ILE A 200 2.80 24.05 -0.71
CA ILE A 200 3.26 25.39 -1.11
C ILE A 200 2.65 26.39 -0.14
N LYS A 201 3.51 27.16 0.49
CA LYS A 201 3.14 28.27 1.38
C LYS A 201 3.62 29.57 0.76
N VAL A 202 2.73 30.54 0.63
CA VAL A 202 3.03 31.91 0.23
C VAL A 202 2.84 32.81 1.42
N LYS A 203 3.93 33.44 1.90
CA LYS A 203 3.90 34.40 3.03
C LYS A 203 4.32 35.78 2.55
N VAL A 204 3.45 36.78 2.70
CA VAL A 204 3.66 38.16 2.20
C VAL A 204 3.88 39.17 3.30
N SER A 205 3.49 38.89 4.54
CA SER A 205 3.64 39.72 5.71
C SER A 205 3.66 38.87 6.99
N ASP A 206 3.96 39.49 8.12
CA ASP A 206 4.00 38.80 9.42
C ASP A 206 2.64 38.70 10.10
N PHE A 207 1.68 39.57 9.71
CA PHE A 207 0.32 39.58 10.22
C PHE A 207 -0.67 40.04 9.16
N ASP A 208 -1.95 39.73 9.37
CA ASP A 208 -3.02 40.14 8.47
C ASP A 208 -3.18 41.67 8.49
N ASN A 209 -3.32 42.28 7.32
CA ASN A 209 -3.43 43.70 7.17
C ASN A 209 -4.85 44.14 6.79
N HIS A 210 -5.29 45.30 7.25
CA HIS A 210 -6.58 45.88 6.85
C HIS A 210 -6.56 46.15 5.33
N SER A 211 -7.49 45.55 4.56
CA SER A 211 -7.50 45.64 3.09
C SER A 211 -7.71 47.05 2.56
N GLY A 212 -8.45 47.89 3.29
CA GLY A 212 -8.64 49.32 2.95
C GLY A 212 -7.37 50.17 3.09
N ASN A 213 -6.45 49.78 3.99
CA ASN A 213 -5.21 50.50 4.22
C ASN A 213 -4.03 49.98 3.44
N ALA A 214 -4.01 48.68 3.10
CA ALA A 214 -2.88 48.00 2.50
C ALA A 214 -3.17 47.43 1.10
N GLY A 215 -4.40 47.63 0.60
CA GLY A 215 -4.78 47.21 -0.74
C GLY A 215 -3.93 47.84 -1.82
N ASN A 216 -3.52 47.08 -2.85
CA ASN A 216 -2.57 47.43 -3.90
C ASN A 216 -1.12 47.69 -3.43
N ILE A 217 -0.86 47.88 -2.12
CA ILE A 217 0.48 48.06 -1.54
C ILE A 217 1.08 46.69 -1.20
N ILE A 218 0.33 45.85 -0.46
CA ILE A 218 0.73 44.49 -0.12
C ILE A 218 0.05 43.51 -1.09
N LYS A 219 0.81 42.55 -1.63
CA LYS A 219 0.26 41.50 -2.50
C LYS A 219 -0.63 40.60 -1.68
N ASN A 220 -1.74 40.16 -2.26
CA ASN A 220 -2.60 39.15 -1.62
C ASN A 220 -2.00 37.75 -1.86
N PRO A 221 -1.70 36.98 -0.79
CA PRO A 221 -1.06 35.67 -0.90
C PRO A 221 -1.94 34.63 -1.59
N VAL A 222 -3.27 34.72 -1.47
CA VAL A 222 -4.21 33.82 -2.16
C VAL A 222 -4.13 34.01 -3.68
N ILE A 223 -4.05 35.24 -4.15
CA ILE A 223 -3.90 35.54 -5.59
C ILE A 223 -2.56 35.00 -6.11
N LEU A 224 -1.48 35.16 -5.35
CA LEU A 224 -0.17 34.63 -5.71
C LEU A 224 -0.18 33.11 -5.75
N LEU A 225 -0.75 32.46 -4.73
CA LEU A 225 -0.85 30.99 -4.69
C LEU A 225 -1.66 30.45 -5.86
N ASN A 226 -2.81 31.04 -6.18
CA ASN A 226 -3.62 30.63 -7.34
C ASN A 226 -2.85 30.79 -8.67
N LYS A 227 -2.06 31.85 -8.81
CA LYS A 227 -1.19 32.03 -9.98
C LYS A 227 -0.12 30.93 -10.08
N ILE A 228 0.47 30.52 -8.95
CA ILE A 228 1.43 29.40 -8.91
C ILE A 228 0.72 28.10 -9.30
N ILE A 229 -0.44 27.80 -8.70
CA ILE A 229 -1.23 26.62 -9.03
C ILE A 229 -1.53 26.56 -10.53
N ASN A 230 -1.94 27.69 -11.14
CA ASN A 230 -2.25 27.74 -12.58
C ASN A 230 -1.00 27.59 -13.48
N LYS A 231 0.21 27.73 -12.94
CA LYS A 231 1.45 27.36 -13.65
C LYS A 231 1.78 25.87 -13.57
N LEU A 232 1.31 25.19 -12.52
CA LEU A 232 1.50 23.75 -12.35
C LEU A 232 0.38 22.94 -13.00
N TYR A 233 -0.82 23.52 -13.10
CA TYR A 233 -2.02 22.91 -13.68
C TYR A 233 -2.81 23.95 -14.46
N SER A 234 -3.05 23.72 -15.74
CA SER A 234 -3.88 24.59 -16.56
C SER A 234 -5.36 24.28 -16.37
N PHE A 235 -6.09 25.19 -15.74
CA PHE A 235 -7.54 25.05 -15.57
C PHE A 235 -8.31 25.11 -16.90
N ASP A 236 -7.82 25.88 -17.88
CA ASP A 236 -8.47 26.00 -19.19
C ASP A 236 -8.33 24.73 -20.04
N LYS A 237 -7.21 24.03 -19.90
CA LYS A 237 -6.89 22.81 -20.67
C LYS A 237 -7.14 21.53 -19.89
N ASP A 238 -7.46 21.64 -18.60
CA ASP A 238 -7.63 20.52 -17.67
C ASP A 238 -6.44 19.54 -17.72
N CYS A 239 -5.22 20.07 -17.61
CA CYS A 239 -4.00 19.27 -17.71
C CYS A 239 -2.87 19.83 -16.83
N ILE A 240 -1.96 18.93 -16.44
CA ILE A 240 -0.74 19.26 -15.68
C ILE A 240 0.24 19.96 -16.62
N THR A 241 0.79 21.09 -16.19
CA THR A 241 1.70 21.94 -16.98
C THR A 241 3.10 22.04 -16.38
N ILE A 242 3.41 21.20 -15.42
CA ILE A 242 4.76 21.06 -14.88
C ILE A 242 5.71 20.65 -16.03
N PRO A 243 6.84 21.34 -16.23
CA PRO A 243 7.78 21.00 -17.31
C PRO A 243 8.21 19.53 -17.25
N HIS A 244 8.26 18.86 -18.41
CA HIS A 244 8.66 17.45 -18.54
C HIS A 244 7.82 16.44 -17.77
N PHE A 245 6.64 16.83 -17.29
CA PHE A 245 5.80 15.98 -16.45
C PHE A 245 5.33 14.69 -17.15
N TYR A 246 5.01 14.79 -18.43
CA TYR A 246 4.53 13.64 -19.21
C TYR A 246 5.63 12.88 -19.95
N ASP A 247 6.89 13.34 -19.85
CA ASP A 247 8.01 12.67 -20.47
C ASP A 247 8.17 11.27 -19.86
N GLY A 248 8.23 10.25 -20.71
CA GLY A 248 8.34 8.88 -20.26
C GLY A 248 7.04 8.20 -19.81
N VAL A 249 5.88 8.89 -19.77
CA VAL A 249 4.59 8.24 -19.51
C VAL A 249 4.30 7.19 -20.59
N ILE A 250 4.09 5.93 -20.18
CA ILE A 250 3.94 4.79 -21.08
C ILE A 250 2.49 4.31 -21.07
N LYS A 251 1.95 4.10 -22.28
CA LYS A 251 0.65 3.45 -22.44
C LYS A 251 0.71 1.94 -22.13
N PRO A 252 -0.41 1.32 -21.72
CA PRO A 252 -0.45 -0.11 -21.48
C PRO A 252 -0.13 -0.92 -22.75
N THR A 253 0.64 -2.00 -22.59
CA THR A 253 0.91 -2.99 -23.66
C THR A 253 -0.35 -3.77 -24.01
N GLU A 254 -0.34 -4.49 -25.13
CA GLU A 254 -1.48 -5.33 -25.53
C GLU A 254 -1.79 -6.44 -24.50
N LEU A 255 -0.76 -6.98 -23.84
CA LEU A 255 -0.95 -7.95 -22.76
C LEU A 255 -1.62 -7.30 -21.54
N GLN A 256 -1.17 -6.13 -21.13
CA GLN A 256 -1.79 -5.38 -20.02
C GLN A 256 -3.23 -4.98 -20.33
N LYS A 257 -3.52 -4.59 -21.57
CA LYS A 257 -4.89 -4.31 -22.02
C LYS A 257 -5.80 -5.53 -21.88
N LYS A 258 -5.31 -6.74 -22.26
CA LYS A 258 -6.06 -7.98 -22.05
C LYS A 258 -6.35 -8.27 -20.60
N TRP A 259 -5.41 -8.03 -19.69
CA TRP A 259 -5.64 -8.16 -18.26
C TRP A 259 -6.68 -7.16 -17.75
N ILE A 260 -6.60 -5.89 -18.15
CA ILE A 260 -7.58 -4.86 -17.80
C ILE A 260 -8.98 -5.25 -18.29
N ASP A 261 -9.11 -5.77 -19.50
CA ASP A 261 -10.40 -6.22 -20.06
C ASP A 261 -11.01 -7.40 -19.27
N ALA A 262 -10.16 -8.21 -18.62
CA ALA A 262 -10.59 -9.33 -17.79
C ALA A 262 -11.02 -8.92 -16.36
N ILE A 263 -10.72 -7.69 -15.90
CA ILE A 263 -11.16 -7.19 -14.59
C ILE A 263 -12.69 -7.01 -14.62
N PRO A 264 -13.46 -7.55 -13.68
CA PRO A 264 -14.88 -7.24 -13.56
C PRO A 264 -15.09 -5.72 -13.33
N TYR A 265 -16.13 -5.17 -13.91
CA TYR A 265 -16.46 -3.76 -13.75
C TYR A 265 -17.96 -3.58 -13.69
N ASP A 266 -18.43 -3.12 -12.54
CA ASP A 266 -19.79 -2.64 -12.36
C ASP A 266 -19.76 -1.13 -12.10
N LYS A 267 -20.23 -0.37 -13.09
CA LYS A 267 -20.23 1.08 -13.05
C LYS A 267 -21.06 1.61 -11.87
N SER A 268 -22.17 0.98 -11.55
CA SER A 268 -23.06 1.42 -10.47
C SER A 268 -22.42 1.22 -9.10
N SER A 269 -21.72 0.11 -8.89
CA SER A 269 -20.93 -0.14 -7.69
C SER A 269 -19.81 0.88 -7.52
N VAL A 270 -19.11 1.24 -8.61
CA VAL A 270 -18.06 2.26 -8.56
C VAL A 270 -18.62 3.65 -8.25
N GLU A 271 -19.75 4.03 -8.87
CA GLU A 271 -20.44 5.29 -8.59
C GLU A 271 -20.87 5.38 -7.11
N LYS A 272 -21.44 4.31 -6.57
CA LYS A 272 -21.82 4.21 -5.16
C LYS A 272 -20.61 4.32 -4.23
N ARG A 273 -19.51 3.62 -4.53
CA ARG A 273 -18.29 3.64 -3.74
C ARG A 273 -17.65 5.03 -3.65
N PHE A 274 -17.69 5.80 -4.75
CA PHE A 274 -17.18 7.17 -4.79
C PHE A 274 -18.20 8.24 -4.35
N GLY A 275 -19.44 7.86 -4.10
CA GLY A 275 -20.50 8.81 -3.74
C GLY A 275 -20.84 9.80 -4.86
N VAL A 276 -20.66 9.41 -6.13
CA VAL A 276 -20.92 10.26 -7.28
C VAL A 276 -22.14 9.77 -8.05
N SER A 277 -22.92 10.70 -8.60
CA SER A 277 -24.13 10.38 -9.35
C SER A 277 -23.87 9.77 -10.73
N ARG A 278 -22.71 10.03 -11.31
CA ARG A 278 -22.35 9.53 -12.65
C ARG A 278 -20.84 9.56 -12.90
N ILE A 279 -20.30 8.44 -13.38
CA ILE A 279 -18.97 8.34 -14.00
C ILE A 279 -19.13 8.42 -15.52
N LYS A 280 -18.38 9.32 -16.17
CA LYS A 280 -18.45 9.52 -17.64
C LYS A 280 -17.68 8.46 -18.44
N PHE A 281 -16.79 7.72 -17.80
CA PHE A 281 -15.85 6.80 -18.43
C PHE A 281 -16.45 5.40 -18.61
N ASN A 282 -16.12 4.75 -19.73
CA ASN A 282 -16.34 3.32 -19.88
C ASN A 282 -15.26 2.53 -19.12
N LYS A 283 -15.38 1.21 -19.04
CA LYS A 283 -14.46 0.32 -18.31
C LYS A 283 -13.00 0.56 -18.68
N ARG A 284 -12.69 0.56 -19.98
CA ARG A 284 -11.31 0.72 -20.47
C ARG A 284 -10.75 2.09 -20.07
N GLN A 285 -11.47 3.15 -20.33
CA GLN A 285 -11.07 4.50 -19.96
C GLN A 285 -10.88 4.64 -18.45
N TYR A 286 -11.76 4.04 -17.64
CA TYR A 286 -11.67 4.06 -16.20
C TYR A 286 -10.33 3.45 -15.71
N TYR A 287 -10.00 2.24 -16.17
CA TYR A 287 -8.76 1.58 -15.75
C TYR A 287 -7.51 2.19 -16.36
N ASP A 288 -7.56 2.69 -17.60
CA ASP A 288 -6.44 3.41 -18.21
C ASP A 288 -6.11 4.68 -17.40
N LEU A 289 -7.12 5.45 -17.00
CA LEU A 289 -6.94 6.64 -16.15
C LEU A 289 -6.42 6.26 -14.76
N LEU A 290 -6.98 5.21 -14.17
CA LEU A 290 -6.63 4.79 -12.81
C LEU A 290 -5.22 4.23 -12.69
N MET A 291 -4.74 3.49 -13.69
CA MET A 291 -3.49 2.72 -13.62
C MET A 291 -2.32 3.35 -14.39
N PHE A 292 -2.60 4.06 -15.49
CA PHE A 292 -1.57 4.50 -16.44
C PHE A 292 -1.52 6.01 -16.65
N ASN A 293 -2.37 6.77 -15.95
CA ASN A 293 -2.33 8.22 -16.01
C ASN A 293 -1.93 8.81 -14.66
N PRO A 294 -1.00 9.79 -14.66
CA PRO A 294 -0.65 10.51 -13.45
C PRO A 294 -1.79 11.44 -13.04
N THR A 295 -1.81 11.81 -11.76
CA THR A 295 -2.81 12.76 -11.24
C THR A 295 -2.13 13.97 -10.62
N PHE A 296 -2.87 15.08 -10.56
CA PHE A 296 -2.53 16.26 -9.78
C PHE A 296 -3.74 16.59 -8.91
N ASN A 297 -3.59 16.51 -7.61
CA ASN A 297 -4.67 16.75 -6.67
C ASN A 297 -4.28 17.84 -5.68
N ILE A 298 -5.24 18.70 -5.35
CA ILE A 298 -5.14 19.67 -4.27
C ILE A 298 -5.95 19.11 -3.10
N SER A 299 -5.25 18.57 -2.10
CA SER A 299 -5.88 17.92 -0.95
C SER A 299 -6.28 18.90 0.16
N GLY A 300 -5.79 20.12 0.09
CA GLY A 300 -6.16 21.18 1.03
C GLY A 300 -5.72 22.56 0.55
N ILE A 301 -6.53 23.57 0.82
CA ILE A 301 -6.18 24.98 0.58
C ILE A 301 -6.79 25.82 1.71
N TYR A 302 -6.00 26.72 2.30
CA TYR A 302 -6.49 27.59 3.38
C TYR A 302 -5.73 28.90 3.42
N SER A 303 -6.45 29.95 3.77
CA SER A 303 -5.94 31.32 3.98
C SER A 303 -7.04 32.23 4.54
N GLY A 304 -6.67 33.26 5.26
CA GLY A 304 -7.52 34.34 5.68
C GLY A 304 -8.63 33.91 6.65
N TYR A 305 -9.73 34.66 6.62
CA TYR A 305 -10.85 34.46 7.55
C TYR A 305 -11.88 33.47 7.02
N SER A 306 -12.18 32.44 7.80
CA SER A 306 -13.15 31.39 7.50
C SER A 306 -14.32 31.32 8.50
N GLY A 307 -14.43 32.29 9.44
CA GLY A 307 -15.54 32.39 10.39
C GLY A 307 -16.80 32.97 9.76
N GLU A 308 -17.85 33.11 10.57
CA GLU A 308 -19.12 33.72 10.15
C GLU A 308 -18.94 35.24 9.87
N GLY A 309 -19.65 35.74 8.84
CA GLY A 309 -19.59 37.14 8.42
C GLY A 309 -18.39 37.46 7.53
N THR A 310 -17.97 38.72 7.53
CA THR A 310 -16.87 39.25 6.70
C THR A 310 -15.78 39.92 7.53
N LYS A 311 -14.53 39.81 7.07
CA LYS A 311 -13.37 40.50 7.65
C LYS A 311 -12.54 41.14 6.54
N ASN A 312 -12.41 42.46 6.57
CA ASN A 312 -11.70 43.23 5.56
C ASN A 312 -10.19 43.16 5.74
N ILE A 313 -9.59 42.04 5.36
CA ILE A 313 -8.15 41.75 5.50
C ILE A 313 -7.48 41.36 4.19
N ILE A 314 -6.18 41.63 4.10
CA ILE A 314 -5.24 40.93 3.27
C ILE A 314 -4.57 39.89 4.17
N PRO A 315 -4.77 38.58 3.96
CA PRO A 315 -4.10 37.58 4.78
C PRO A 315 -2.58 37.71 4.73
N SER A 316 -1.92 37.32 5.79
CA SER A 316 -0.45 37.28 5.85
C SER A 316 0.14 36.13 5.03
N GLU A 317 -0.61 35.03 4.94
CA GLU A 317 -0.17 33.80 4.23
C GLU A 317 -1.33 33.04 3.58
N ALA A 318 -0.97 32.20 2.60
CA ALA A 318 -1.84 31.22 1.98
C ALA A 318 -1.09 29.90 1.80
N VAL A 319 -1.76 28.79 1.99
CA VAL A 319 -1.17 27.45 1.92
C VAL A 319 -2.03 26.54 1.06
N ALA A 320 -1.40 25.75 0.19
CA ALA A 320 -2.03 24.64 -0.51
C ALA A 320 -1.21 23.36 -0.34
N LYS A 321 -1.91 22.23 -0.13
CA LYS A 321 -1.35 20.88 -0.03
C LYS A 321 -1.71 20.10 -1.27
N PHE A 322 -0.74 19.34 -1.74
CA PHE A 322 -0.84 18.59 -3.01
C PHE A 322 -0.48 17.15 -2.81
N ASP A 323 -1.12 16.28 -3.58
CA ASP A 323 -0.66 14.92 -3.84
C ASP A 323 -0.69 14.65 -5.35
N ILE A 324 0.40 14.07 -5.85
CA ILE A 324 0.59 13.72 -7.25
C ILE A 324 0.83 12.22 -7.33
N ARG A 325 -0.04 11.49 -8.04
CA ARG A 325 0.23 10.10 -8.35
C ARG A 325 1.05 10.01 -9.64
N LEU A 326 2.14 9.26 -9.56
CA LEU A 326 3.07 9.05 -10.67
C LEU A 326 2.85 7.69 -11.30
N VAL A 327 3.14 7.59 -12.60
CA VAL A 327 3.07 6.34 -13.35
C VAL A 327 4.46 5.92 -13.82
N ARG A 328 4.58 4.68 -14.29
CA ARG A 328 5.86 4.06 -14.70
C ARG A 328 6.73 5.02 -15.52
N LYS A 329 8.02 5.04 -15.20
CA LYS A 329 9.09 5.89 -15.75
C LYS A 329 9.05 7.36 -15.34
N GLN A 330 8.08 7.84 -14.62
CA GLN A 330 8.17 9.16 -14.01
C GLN A 330 9.12 9.12 -12.80
N ASN A 331 10.02 10.10 -12.76
CA ASN A 331 10.98 10.24 -11.66
C ASN A 331 10.50 11.30 -10.68
N PRO A 332 10.15 10.95 -9.44
CA PRO A 332 9.63 11.90 -8.46
C PRO A 332 10.62 13.01 -8.11
N VAL A 333 11.93 12.73 -8.10
CA VAL A 333 12.98 13.73 -7.79
C VAL A 333 13.05 14.80 -8.89
N GLU A 334 13.00 14.39 -10.16
CA GLU A 334 13.01 15.32 -11.31
C GLU A 334 11.75 16.17 -11.34
N ILE A 335 10.57 15.54 -11.15
CA ILE A 335 9.29 16.25 -11.11
C ILE A 335 9.28 17.28 -9.97
N MET A 336 9.72 16.89 -8.77
CA MET A 336 9.78 17.79 -7.62
C MET A 336 10.77 18.95 -7.86
N SER A 337 11.90 18.68 -8.51
CA SER A 337 12.86 19.72 -8.93
C SER A 337 12.21 20.72 -9.89
N ASN A 338 11.44 20.25 -10.88
CA ASN A 338 10.74 21.12 -11.83
C ASN A 338 9.64 21.96 -11.15
N ILE A 339 8.90 21.36 -10.20
CA ILE A 339 7.93 22.10 -9.37
C ILE A 339 8.64 23.21 -8.60
N LYS A 340 9.75 22.90 -7.93
CA LYS A 340 10.54 23.89 -7.16
C LYS A 340 11.01 25.04 -8.04
N LYS A 341 11.49 24.77 -9.24
CA LYS A 341 11.91 25.81 -10.21
C LYS A 341 10.73 26.72 -10.57
N VAL A 342 9.60 26.15 -11.00
CA VAL A 342 8.40 26.92 -11.36
C VAL A 342 7.96 27.83 -10.21
N VAL A 343 7.93 27.30 -8.98
CA VAL A 343 7.49 28.09 -7.81
C VAL A 343 8.47 29.23 -7.50
N GLN A 344 9.77 28.96 -7.52
CA GLN A 344 10.82 29.96 -7.24
C GLN A 344 10.87 31.07 -8.29
N GLU A 345 10.75 30.72 -9.58
CA GLU A 345 10.69 31.69 -10.67
C GLU A 345 9.48 32.61 -10.58
N PHE A 346 8.37 32.07 -10.04
CA PHE A 346 7.11 32.80 -10.04
C PHE A 346 6.92 33.72 -8.81
N SER A 347 7.45 33.34 -7.65
CA SER A 347 7.27 34.14 -6.42
C SER A 347 8.39 33.91 -5.39
N PRO A 348 9.11 35.01 -5.01
CA PRO A 348 10.08 34.95 -3.92
C PRO A 348 9.41 34.78 -2.54
N PHE A 349 8.08 34.95 -2.44
CA PHE A 349 7.31 34.77 -1.21
C PHE A 349 6.86 33.33 -0.99
N ALA A 350 7.12 32.42 -1.94
CA ALA A 350 6.67 31.05 -1.88
C ALA A 350 7.77 30.12 -1.35
N THR A 351 7.39 29.23 -0.48
CA THR A 351 8.23 28.11 0.01
C THR A 351 7.54 26.79 -0.27
N ILE A 352 8.33 25.73 -0.45
CA ILE A 352 7.82 24.37 -0.65
C ILE A 352 8.35 23.49 0.48
N ARG A 353 7.45 22.66 1.02
CA ARG A 353 7.78 21.58 1.95
C ARG A 353 7.33 20.26 1.34
N GLU A 354 8.26 19.36 1.12
CA GLU A 354 8.03 18.00 0.65
C GLU A 354 7.81 17.07 1.86
N PHE A 355 6.81 16.19 1.78
CA PHE A 355 6.48 15.25 2.85
C PHE A 355 6.78 13.80 2.42
N VAL A 356 6.40 13.42 1.21
CA VAL A 356 6.51 12.07 0.69
C VAL A 356 6.96 12.11 -0.76
N SER A 357 7.84 11.18 -1.13
CA SER A 357 8.35 11.05 -2.50
C SER A 357 8.68 9.58 -2.78
N TYR A 358 7.73 8.84 -3.39
CA TYR A 358 7.89 7.42 -3.76
C TYR A 358 7.80 7.25 -5.27
N PRO A 359 8.74 6.52 -5.89
CA PRO A 359 8.68 6.22 -7.31
C PRO A 359 7.57 5.19 -7.63
N PRO A 360 7.02 5.21 -8.85
CA PRO A 360 6.15 4.16 -9.34
C PRO A 360 6.96 2.88 -9.62
N THR A 361 6.37 1.74 -9.38
CA THR A 361 7.01 0.44 -9.60
C THR A 361 6.22 -0.44 -10.54
N MET A 362 6.89 -1.36 -11.23
CA MET A 362 6.21 -2.41 -11.99
C MET A 362 7.18 -3.54 -12.36
N THR A 363 6.85 -4.75 -11.98
CA THR A 363 7.49 -5.98 -12.48
C THR A 363 7.16 -6.16 -13.97
N ASP A 364 8.12 -6.65 -14.75
CA ASP A 364 7.93 -6.90 -16.18
C ASP A 364 6.75 -7.85 -16.42
N SER A 365 5.87 -7.46 -17.35
CA SER A 365 4.68 -8.23 -17.70
C SER A 365 5.00 -9.61 -18.31
N ASN A 366 6.24 -9.82 -18.77
CA ASN A 366 6.71 -11.11 -19.29
C ASN A 366 7.43 -11.95 -18.23
N SER A 367 7.45 -11.52 -16.96
CA SER A 367 8.06 -12.27 -15.86
C SER A 367 7.48 -13.69 -15.78
N PRO A 368 8.31 -14.75 -15.74
CA PRO A 368 7.86 -16.13 -15.67
C PRO A 368 7.05 -16.42 -14.39
N TYR A 369 7.27 -15.65 -13.33
CA TYR A 369 6.61 -15.83 -12.04
C TYR A 369 5.10 -15.52 -12.07
N ILE A 370 4.63 -14.73 -13.04
CA ILE A 370 3.23 -14.28 -13.11
C ILE A 370 2.28 -15.46 -13.34
N GLN A 371 2.59 -16.34 -14.28
CA GLN A 371 1.71 -17.47 -14.59
C GLN A 371 1.67 -18.49 -13.45
N THR A 372 2.80 -18.72 -12.78
CA THR A 372 2.88 -19.59 -11.60
C THR A 372 2.06 -19.03 -10.44
N ALA A 373 2.17 -17.73 -10.18
CA ALA A 373 1.36 -17.05 -9.16
C ALA A 373 -0.15 -17.14 -9.49
N ILE A 374 -0.55 -16.94 -10.74
CA ILE A 374 -1.95 -17.10 -11.19
C ILE A 374 -2.46 -18.50 -10.88
N LYS A 375 -1.71 -19.56 -11.28
CA LYS A 375 -2.09 -20.95 -11.00
C LYS A 375 -2.28 -21.19 -9.49
N ALA A 376 -1.37 -20.68 -8.67
CA ALA A 376 -1.44 -20.81 -7.22
C ALA A 376 -2.70 -20.15 -6.63
N LEU A 377 -3.01 -18.94 -7.05
CA LEU A 377 -4.18 -18.19 -6.57
C LEU A 377 -5.51 -18.81 -7.02
N GLU A 378 -5.57 -19.30 -8.26
CA GLU A 378 -6.74 -20.01 -8.78
C GLU A 378 -6.96 -21.33 -8.03
N ALA A 379 -5.90 -22.08 -7.74
CA ALA A 379 -5.98 -23.31 -6.95
C ALA A 379 -6.41 -23.08 -5.48
N ALA A 380 -6.08 -21.92 -4.91
CA ALA A 380 -6.43 -21.58 -3.54
C ALA A 380 -7.90 -21.19 -3.36
N SER A 381 -8.50 -20.57 -4.37
CA SER A 381 -9.82 -19.90 -4.25
C SER A 381 -10.90 -20.51 -5.13
N ASP A 382 -10.56 -21.44 -6.03
CA ASP A 382 -11.43 -21.99 -7.10
C ASP A 382 -12.05 -20.89 -8.00
N LYS A 383 -11.36 -19.73 -8.08
CA LYS A 383 -11.80 -18.58 -8.88
C LYS A 383 -10.67 -18.11 -9.78
N LYS A 384 -11.03 -17.62 -10.97
CA LYS A 384 -10.08 -17.00 -11.89
C LYS A 384 -9.41 -15.79 -11.25
N ALA A 385 -8.07 -15.76 -11.24
CA ALA A 385 -7.32 -14.63 -10.75
C ALA A 385 -7.50 -13.39 -11.65
N ILE A 386 -7.38 -12.22 -11.04
CA ILE A 386 -7.32 -10.93 -11.72
C ILE A 386 -5.87 -10.47 -11.70
N VAL A 387 -5.34 -10.07 -12.84
CA VAL A 387 -4.03 -9.41 -12.91
C VAL A 387 -4.26 -7.90 -13.05
N GLU A 388 -3.83 -7.14 -12.05
CA GLU A 388 -3.77 -5.69 -12.10
C GLU A 388 -2.34 -5.27 -12.45
N PRO A 389 -2.08 -4.73 -13.66
CA PRO A 389 -0.74 -4.30 -14.04
C PRO A 389 -0.13 -3.28 -13.08
N VAL A 390 -0.96 -2.37 -12.57
CA VAL A 390 -0.57 -1.30 -11.64
C VAL A 390 -1.68 -1.08 -10.63
N MET A 391 -1.35 -1.15 -9.36
CA MET A 391 -2.24 -0.72 -8.29
C MET A 391 -2.38 0.80 -8.28
N ALA A 392 -3.60 1.29 -8.12
CA ALA A 392 -3.86 2.74 -8.08
C ALA A 392 -3.27 3.44 -6.85
N GLY A 393 -3.19 2.74 -5.72
CA GLY A 393 -2.54 3.19 -4.50
C GLY A 393 -1.01 3.14 -4.60
N THR A 394 -0.35 3.48 -3.51
CA THR A 394 1.11 3.44 -3.39
C THR A 394 1.47 2.65 -2.14
N VAL A 395 2.33 1.66 -2.30
CA VAL A 395 3.01 0.89 -1.25
C VAL A 395 4.51 0.97 -1.50
N PRO A 396 5.37 0.66 -0.52
CA PRO A 396 6.82 0.86 -0.65
C PRO A 396 7.53 -0.18 -1.55
N ASN A 397 6.87 -0.69 -2.58
CA ASN A 397 7.43 -1.72 -3.48
C ASN A 397 8.74 -1.30 -4.18
N TYR A 398 9.02 0.01 -4.26
CA TYR A 398 10.29 0.51 -4.80
C TYR A 398 11.51 0.01 -3.99
N VAL A 399 11.31 -0.36 -2.75
CA VAL A 399 12.37 -0.93 -1.92
C VAL A 399 12.84 -2.26 -2.53
N TRP A 400 11.92 -3.03 -3.06
CA TRP A 400 12.20 -4.32 -3.69
C TRP A 400 12.65 -4.18 -5.14
N THR A 401 11.93 -3.35 -5.92
CA THR A 401 12.19 -3.21 -7.37
C THR A 401 13.39 -2.32 -7.68
N ASP A 402 13.60 -1.24 -6.91
CA ASP A 402 14.62 -0.23 -7.23
C ASP A 402 15.86 -0.33 -6.33
N ILE A 403 15.71 -0.69 -5.06
CA ILE A 403 16.84 -0.84 -4.14
C ILE A 403 17.38 -2.28 -4.24
N LEU A 404 16.56 -3.30 -3.97
CA LEU A 404 16.97 -4.70 -4.04
C LEU A 404 17.11 -5.23 -5.48
N LYS A 405 16.50 -4.55 -6.47
CA LYS A 405 16.52 -4.91 -7.90
C LYS A 405 15.89 -6.29 -8.19
N LYS A 406 14.82 -6.64 -7.50
CA LYS A 406 14.14 -7.93 -7.65
C LYS A 406 12.70 -7.77 -8.18
N PRO A 407 12.23 -8.69 -9.03
CA PRO A 407 10.83 -8.73 -9.41
C PRO A 407 9.96 -8.89 -8.18
N THR A 408 8.83 -8.17 -8.14
CA THR A 408 7.94 -8.10 -6.98
C THR A 408 6.50 -8.33 -7.41
N LEU A 409 5.82 -9.22 -6.72
CA LEU A 409 4.40 -9.51 -6.89
C LEU A 409 3.65 -9.14 -5.61
N THR A 410 2.58 -8.36 -5.71
CA THR A 410 1.72 -8.06 -4.56
C THR A 410 0.45 -8.90 -4.64
N ILE A 411 0.18 -9.67 -3.58
CA ILE A 411 -0.90 -10.66 -3.51
C ILE A 411 -1.70 -10.43 -2.23
N PRO A 412 -2.82 -9.69 -2.29
CA PRO A 412 -3.63 -9.40 -1.12
C PRO A 412 -4.46 -10.58 -0.63
N TYR A 413 -4.63 -10.69 0.70
CA TYR A 413 -5.47 -11.70 1.34
C TYR A 413 -6.64 -11.11 2.16
N ALA A 414 -6.92 -9.81 2.07
CA ALA A 414 -8.06 -9.20 2.75
C ALA A 414 -9.25 -8.96 1.79
N ASN A 415 -10.47 -8.88 2.31
CA ASN A 415 -11.64 -8.55 1.48
C ASN A 415 -11.70 -7.06 1.13
N SER A 416 -12.39 -6.74 0.04
CA SER A 416 -12.49 -5.37 -0.48
C SER A 416 -13.25 -4.41 0.44
N ASP A 417 -14.14 -4.93 1.29
CA ASP A 417 -14.95 -4.21 2.26
C ASP A 417 -14.40 -4.31 3.69
N GLN A 418 -13.07 -4.46 3.82
CA GLN A 418 -12.40 -4.68 5.10
C GLN A 418 -12.45 -3.49 6.07
N ASN A 419 -12.75 -2.28 5.61
CA ASN A 419 -12.69 -1.05 6.42
C ASN A 419 -11.32 -0.80 7.05
N ASN A 420 -10.21 -1.07 6.34
CA ASN A 420 -8.88 -0.74 6.86
C ASN A 420 -8.79 0.77 7.19
N HIS A 421 -7.98 1.11 8.18
CA HIS A 421 -7.83 2.46 8.76
C HIS A 421 -9.11 3.10 9.32
N ALA A 422 -10.21 2.33 9.38
CA ALA A 422 -11.50 2.79 9.91
C ALA A 422 -12.00 1.88 11.05
N PRO A 423 -12.95 2.33 11.87
CA PRO A 423 -13.63 1.48 12.85
C PRO A 423 -14.35 0.29 12.17
N ASN A 424 -14.46 -0.82 12.92
CA ASN A 424 -15.06 -2.07 12.46
C ASN A 424 -14.30 -2.72 11.28
N GLU A 425 -12.97 -2.59 11.27
CA GLU A 425 -12.13 -3.35 10.36
C GLU A 425 -12.46 -4.83 10.46
N ASN A 426 -12.51 -5.51 9.29
CA ASN A 426 -13.02 -6.86 9.24
C ASN A 426 -12.38 -7.71 8.14
N MET A 427 -12.43 -9.03 8.32
CA MET A 427 -12.05 -10.01 7.31
C MET A 427 -13.05 -11.16 7.26
N ASN A 428 -13.49 -11.55 6.06
CA ASN A 428 -14.30 -12.75 5.88
C ASN A 428 -13.49 -14.00 6.23
N LYS A 429 -14.08 -14.94 6.98
CA LYS A 429 -13.44 -16.22 7.35
C LYS A 429 -12.96 -17.01 6.11
N CYS A 430 -13.76 -17.03 5.05
CA CYS A 430 -13.37 -17.69 3.82
C CYS A 430 -12.16 -17.00 3.15
N VAL A 431 -12.02 -15.67 3.26
CA VAL A 431 -10.88 -14.93 2.72
C VAL A 431 -9.63 -15.21 3.53
N PHE A 432 -9.72 -15.29 4.85
CA PHE A 432 -8.63 -15.74 5.73
C PHE A 432 -8.15 -17.16 5.37
N ILE A 433 -9.08 -18.11 5.23
CA ILE A 433 -8.78 -19.47 4.81
C ILE A 433 -8.11 -19.50 3.44
N ASN A 434 -8.62 -18.72 2.48
CA ASN A 434 -8.03 -18.63 1.14
C ASN A 434 -6.63 -18.00 1.18
N GLY A 435 -6.35 -17.09 2.10
CA GLY A 435 -5.00 -16.54 2.33
C GLY A 435 -4.01 -17.63 2.75
N ILE A 436 -4.40 -18.49 3.71
CA ILE A 436 -3.61 -19.65 4.13
C ILE A 436 -3.35 -20.58 2.95
N LYS A 437 -4.38 -20.93 2.19
CA LYS A 437 -4.28 -21.79 0.99
C LYS A 437 -3.44 -21.13 -0.10
N SER A 438 -3.54 -19.80 -0.29
CA SER A 438 -2.73 -19.09 -1.28
C SER A 438 -1.25 -19.20 -0.98
N SER A 439 -0.83 -19.03 0.27
CA SER A 439 0.58 -19.20 0.67
C SER A 439 1.05 -20.64 0.48
N TYR A 440 0.22 -21.64 0.81
CA TYR A 440 0.52 -23.03 0.55
C TYR A 440 0.69 -23.31 -0.96
N TYR A 441 -0.24 -22.83 -1.80
CA TYR A 441 -0.18 -23.08 -3.24
C TYR A 441 0.92 -22.28 -3.93
N LEU A 442 1.27 -21.09 -3.46
CA LEU A 442 2.43 -20.35 -3.94
C LEU A 442 3.70 -21.21 -3.78
N ILE A 443 3.93 -21.77 -2.59
CA ILE A 443 5.07 -22.63 -2.35
C ILE A 443 5.02 -23.87 -3.25
N LYS A 444 3.85 -24.49 -3.38
CA LYS A 444 3.67 -25.73 -4.18
C LYS A 444 3.89 -25.48 -5.67
N GLU A 445 3.32 -24.43 -6.23
CA GLU A 445 3.40 -24.19 -7.67
C GLU A 445 4.77 -23.62 -8.07
N PHE A 446 5.35 -22.71 -7.28
CA PHE A 446 6.73 -22.25 -7.50
C PHE A 446 7.74 -23.41 -7.38
N GLY A 447 7.55 -24.32 -6.43
CA GLY A 447 8.41 -25.50 -6.29
C GLY A 447 8.31 -26.53 -7.42
N LYS A 448 7.30 -26.43 -8.29
CA LYS A 448 7.20 -27.26 -9.51
C LYS A 448 7.88 -26.60 -10.71
N ASP A 449 7.80 -25.27 -10.79
CA ASP A 449 8.20 -24.50 -11.96
C ASP A 449 9.66 -24.00 -11.84
N PHE A 450 10.22 -23.92 -10.62
CA PHE A 450 11.57 -23.41 -10.30
C PHE A 450 12.30 -24.30 -9.28
#